data_b179bcd9714930b5f690931117d22caa
#
_entry.id   b179bcd9714930b5f690931117d22caa
#
_cell.length_a   1.000
_cell.length_b   1.000
_cell.length_c   1.000
_cell.angle_alpha   90.00
_cell.angle_beta   90.00
_cell.angle_gamma   90.00
#
_symmetry.space_group_name_H-M   'P 1'
#
loop_
_entity.id
_entity.type
_entity.pdbx_description
1 polymer ?
#
loop_
_entity_poly.entity_id
_entity_poly.type
_entity_poly.pdbx_seq_one_letter_code
_entity_poly.pdbx_strand_id
1 'polypeptide(L)'
;MWKRLLLSAITAGSLLTSVAMAADLNGKWKAEFTTPDGTARFNTFTFKAEGANLTGTVAGAQDETPIQNGKISGDEISFTAERPFGSFTYKGKVSGAEIKFKVTFGDQSFDITAKRLPS
;
A
#
# COMPACT_ATOMS: atom_id res chain seq x y z
N MET A 1 -19.02 -34.62 -24.60
CA MET A 1 -18.62 -34.69 -24.19
C MET A 1 -18.42 -34.25 -23.52
N TRP A 2 -18.46 -33.57 -23.08
CA TRP A 2 -18.24 -33.28 -22.51
C TRP A 2 -17.74 -32.64 -21.86
N LYS A 3 -17.66 -32.12 -21.43
CA LYS A 3 -17.17 -31.81 -20.79
C LYS A 3 -16.54 -30.88 -20.65
N ARG A 4 -16.06 -30.60 -20.72
CA ARG A 4 -15.08 -30.00 -20.79
C ARG A 4 -15.13 -28.62 -20.68
N LEU A 5 -15.51 -28.14 -21.22
CA LEU A 5 -15.61 -26.88 -21.40
C LEU A 5 -15.80 -26.11 -20.23
N LEU A 6 -16.47 -26.46 -19.51
CA LEU A 6 -16.82 -25.77 -18.46
C LEU A 6 -15.72 -25.32 -17.72
N LEU A 7 -14.75 -25.96 -17.71
CA LEU A 7 -13.68 -25.61 -16.99
C LEU A 7 -13.20 -24.32 -17.30
N SER A 8 -13.08 -23.94 -18.44
CA SER A 8 -12.49 -22.71 -18.81
C SER A 8 -13.13 -21.56 -18.14
N ALA A 9 -14.35 -21.61 -17.96
CA ALA A 9 -15.07 -20.49 -17.41
C ALA A 9 -14.60 -20.17 -16.03
N ILE A 10 -14.25 -21.15 -15.30
CA ILE A 10 -13.83 -20.99 -13.97
C ILE A 10 -12.58 -20.24 -13.88
N THR A 11 -11.70 -20.48 -14.75
CA THR A 11 -10.42 -19.83 -14.75
C THR A 11 -10.55 -18.34 -14.88
N ALA A 12 -11.45 -17.92 -15.68
CA ALA A 12 -11.62 -16.50 -15.92
C ALA A 12 -11.98 -15.75 -14.66
N GLY A 13 -12.74 -16.36 -13.81
CA GLY A 13 -13.14 -15.69 -12.58
C GLY A 13 -11.98 -15.34 -11.69
N SER A 14 -10.96 -16.15 -11.66
CA SER A 14 -9.83 -15.87 -10.82
C SER A 14 -9.09 -14.62 -11.22
N LEU A 15 -9.01 -14.37 -12.49
CA LEU A 15 -8.29 -13.21 -12.96
C LEU A 15 -8.97 -11.91 -12.57
N LEU A 16 -10.28 -11.91 -12.56
CA LEU A 16 -11.01 -10.71 -12.22
C LEU A 16 -10.76 -10.30 -10.77
N THR A 17 -10.54 -11.25 -9.91
CA THR A 17 -10.30 -10.96 -8.51
C THR A 17 -9.02 -10.12 -8.34
N SER A 18 -8.01 -10.39 -9.12
CA SER A 18 -6.76 -9.62 -9.01
C SER A 18 -6.97 -8.18 -9.41
N VAL A 19 -7.79 -7.92 -10.39
CA VAL A 19 -8.05 -6.57 -10.83
C VAL A 19 -8.76 -5.79 -9.73
N ALA A 20 -9.68 -6.43 -9.05
CA ALA A 20 -10.43 -5.78 -7.99
C ALA A 20 -9.51 -5.34 -6.85
N MET A 21 -8.48 -6.11 -6.55
CA MET A 21 -7.55 -5.75 -5.50
C MET A 21 -6.83 -4.45 -5.80
N ALA A 22 -6.37 -4.28 -7.02
CA ALA A 22 -5.66 -3.07 -7.39
C ALA A 22 -6.56 -1.84 -7.27
N ALA A 23 -7.83 -1.97 -7.58
CA ALA A 23 -8.74 -0.83 -7.53
C ALA A 23 -8.98 -0.36 -6.11
N ASP A 24 -8.82 -1.23 -5.12
CA ASP A 24 -9.08 -0.88 -3.74
C ASP A 24 -8.00 -0.03 -3.11
N LEU A 25 -6.89 0.22 -3.80
CA LEU A 25 -5.83 1.04 -3.25
C LEU A 25 -6.17 2.53 -3.25
N ASN A 26 -7.05 2.97 -4.13
CA ASN A 26 -7.37 4.39 -4.20
C ASN A 26 -8.03 4.88 -2.91
N GLY A 27 -7.60 6.04 -2.43
CA GLY A 27 -8.20 6.64 -1.25
C GLY A 27 -7.18 6.95 -0.18
N LYS A 28 -7.65 7.06 1.04
CA LYS A 28 -6.80 7.42 2.17
C LYS A 28 -6.67 6.28 3.16
N TRP A 29 -5.48 6.16 3.70
CA TRP A 29 -5.14 5.12 4.65
C TRP A 29 -4.39 5.77 5.82
N LYS A 30 -4.58 5.25 7.02
CA LYS A 30 -3.92 5.82 8.21
C LYS A 30 -3.17 4.73 8.94
N ALA A 31 -1.91 4.98 9.27
CA ALA A 31 -1.10 4.08 10.08
C ALA A 31 -0.76 4.76 11.40
N GLU A 32 -1.01 4.09 12.50
CA GLU A 32 -0.66 4.58 13.82
C GLU A 32 0.48 3.73 14.36
N PHE A 33 1.46 4.37 14.95
CA PHE A 33 2.60 3.64 15.48
C PHE A 33 3.20 4.40 16.66
N THR A 34 4.02 3.71 17.44
CA THR A 34 4.70 4.32 18.58
C THR A 34 6.18 4.32 18.30
N THR A 35 6.80 5.48 18.45
CA THR A 35 8.24 5.60 18.23
C THR A 35 8.99 5.04 19.44
N PRO A 36 10.30 4.78 19.32
CA PRO A 36 11.07 4.20 20.44
C PRO A 36 11.02 5.01 21.72
N ASP A 37 10.78 6.32 21.62
CA ASP A 37 10.69 7.17 22.82
C ASP A 37 9.29 7.13 23.45
N GLY A 38 8.41 6.28 22.97
CA GLY A 38 7.08 6.14 23.54
C GLY A 38 6.04 7.10 22.99
N THR A 39 6.39 7.90 22.00
CA THR A 39 5.47 8.87 21.44
C THR A 39 4.57 8.22 20.39
N ALA A 40 3.27 8.43 20.52
CA ALA A 40 2.31 7.93 19.54
C ALA A 40 2.28 8.89 18.34
N ARG A 41 2.39 8.32 17.14
CA ARG A 41 2.37 9.12 15.92
C ARG A 41 1.50 8.43 14.87
N PHE A 42 1.18 9.16 13.80
CA PHE A 42 0.44 8.57 12.71
C PHE A 42 0.90 9.16 11.39
N ASN A 43 0.68 8.39 10.31
CA ASN A 43 0.87 8.87 8.95
C ASN A 43 -0.41 8.60 8.19
N THR A 44 -0.77 9.54 7.31
CA THR A 44 -1.90 9.36 6.42
C THR A 44 -1.35 9.22 5.01
N PHE A 45 -1.74 8.15 4.33
CA PHE A 45 -1.34 7.91 2.96
C PHE A 45 -2.52 8.19 2.07
N THR A 46 -2.29 8.97 1.01
CA THR A 46 -3.30 9.16 -0.02
C THR A 46 -2.76 8.51 -1.26
N PHE A 47 -3.46 7.51 -1.79
CA PHE A 47 -2.97 6.72 -2.90
C PHE A 47 -3.87 6.82 -4.11
N LYS A 48 -3.25 6.79 -5.28
CA LYS A 48 -3.95 6.66 -6.54
C LYS A 48 -3.22 5.61 -7.37
N ALA A 49 -3.95 4.58 -7.77
CA ALA A 49 -3.39 3.50 -8.58
C ALA A 49 -3.63 3.82 -10.06
N GLU A 50 -2.56 3.73 -10.85
CA GLU A 50 -2.63 3.95 -12.29
C GLU A 50 -1.91 2.80 -12.97
N GLY A 51 -2.65 1.73 -13.29
CA GLY A 51 -2.04 0.53 -13.82
C GLY A 51 -1.12 -0.09 -12.76
N ALA A 52 0.13 -0.29 -13.11
CA ALA A 52 1.11 -0.85 -12.19
C ALA A 52 1.86 0.25 -11.41
N ASN A 53 1.46 1.50 -11.57
CA ASN A 53 2.11 2.61 -10.89
C ASN A 53 1.26 3.12 -9.74
N LEU A 54 1.92 3.55 -8.69
CA LEU A 54 1.25 4.09 -7.52
C LEU A 54 1.74 5.52 -7.31
N THR A 55 0.81 6.46 -7.16
CA THR A 55 1.14 7.85 -6.86
C THR A 55 0.41 8.26 -5.60
N GLY A 56 0.81 9.38 -5.03
CA GLY A 56 0.15 9.91 -3.87
C GLY A 56 1.09 10.60 -2.91
N THR A 57 0.68 10.69 -1.66
CA THR A 57 1.45 11.41 -0.65
C THR A 57 1.44 10.64 0.67
N VAL A 58 2.45 10.95 1.50
CA VAL A 58 2.50 10.52 2.89
C VAL A 58 2.48 11.79 3.73
N ALA A 59 1.50 11.91 4.59
CA ALA A 59 1.36 13.09 5.45
C ALA A 59 1.58 12.71 6.91
N GLY A 60 2.46 13.43 7.58
CA GLY A 60 2.63 13.33 9.02
C GLY A 60 1.83 14.40 9.72
N ALA A 61 2.24 14.76 10.92
CA ALA A 61 1.50 15.74 11.69
C ALA A 61 1.59 17.15 11.11
N GLN A 62 2.69 17.47 10.46
CA GLN A 62 2.94 18.83 10.00
C GLN A 62 3.38 18.96 8.55
N ASP A 63 3.62 17.84 7.87
CA ASP A 63 4.12 17.91 6.50
C ASP A 63 3.50 16.84 5.64
N GLU A 64 3.57 17.04 4.35
CA GLU A 64 3.07 16.09 3.37
C GLU A 64 4.16 15.91 2.32
N THR A 65 4.48 14.67 2.00
CA THR A 65 5.57 14.35 1.09
C THR A 65 5.03 13.49 -0.05
N PRO A 66 5.29 13.85 -1.30
CA PRO A 66 4.88 12.99 -2.41
C PRO A 66 5.68 11.69 -2.38
N ILE A 67 5.03 10.59 -2.74
CA ILE A 67 5.76 9.34 -2.84
C ILE A 67 6.46 9.27 -4.20
N GLN A 68 7.53 8.49 -4.27
CA GLN A 68 8.29 8.32 -5.48
C GLN A 68 8.48 6.85 -5.77
N ASN A 69 8.67 6.51 -7.02
CA ASN A 69 8.92 5.13 -7.46
C ASN A 69 7.84 4.15 -7.01
N GLY A 70 6.59 4.61 -7.03
CA GLY A 70 5.49 3.74 -6.59
C GLY A 70 5.20 2.65 -7.59
N LYS A 71 5.09 1.42 -7.10
CA LYS A 71 4.84 0.24 -7.92
C LYS A 71 3.78 -0.62 -7.27
N ILE A 72 2.99 -1.27 -8.10
CA ILE A 72 1.96 -2.21 -7.66
C ILE A 72 2.21 -3.53 -8.37
N SER A 73 2.29 -4.61 -7.62
CA SER A 73 2.45 -5.94 -8.18
C SER A 73 1.53 -6.88 -7.41
N GLY A 74 0.35 -7.16 -7.96
CA GLY A 74 -0.64 -7.97 -7.28
C GLY A 74 -1.11 -7.30 -6.01
N ASP A 75 -0.89 -7.92 -4.86
CA ASP A 75 -1.27 -7.36 -3.57
C ASP A 75 -0.07 -6.67 -2.89
N GLU A 76 1.04 -6.50 -3.60
CA GLU A 76 2.23 -5.85 -3.02
C GLU A 76 2.43 -4.47 -3.63
N ILE A 77 2.79 -3.52 -2.78
CA ILE A 77 3.09 -2.18 -3.23
C ILE A 77 4.42 -1.75 -2.64
N SER A 78 5.11 -0.86 -3.32
CA SER A 78 6.35 -0.31 -2.82
C SER A 78 6.51 1.13 -3.29
N PHE A 79 7.15 1.94 -2.48
CA PHE A 79 7.45 3.32 -2.84
C PHE A 79 8.49 3.89 -1.89
N THR A 80 8.99 5.07 -2.21
CA THR A 80 9.91 5.78 -1.34
C THR A 80 9.33 7.15 -1.01
N ALA A 81 9.72 7.70 0.12
CA ALA A 81 9.38 9.05 0.51
C ALA A 81 10.66 9.74 0.96
N GLU A 82 10.97 10.88 0.33
CA GLU A 82 12.16 11.63 0.65
C GLU A 82 11.84 12.70 1.66
N ARG A 83 12.53 12.67 2.77
CA ARG A 83 12.34 13.67 3.83
C ARG A 83 13.64 14.41 4.05
N PRO A 84 13.64 15.59 4.68
CA PRO A 84 14.88 16.34 4.90
C PRO A 84 15.95 15.55 5.64
N PHE A 85 15.53 14.62 6.51
CA PHE A 85 16.47 13.84 7.29
C PHE A 85 16.77 12.46 6.70
N GLY A 86 16.25 12.14 5.53
CA GLY A 86 16.60 10.89 4.86
C GLY A 86 15.44 10.32 4.04
N SER A 87 15.72 9.20 3.42
CA SER A 87 14.76 8.50 2.57
C SER A 87 14.14 7.33 3.31
N PHE A 88 12.85 7.18 3.15
CA PHE A 88 12.13 6.05 3.71
C PHE A 88 11.65 5.16 2.56
N THR A 89 11.89 3.86 2.67
CA THR A 89 11.40 2.89 1.69
C THR A 89 10.27 2.09 2.32
N TYR A 90 9.15 2.03 1.62
CA TYR A 90 7.97 1.33 2.11
C TYR A 90 7.68 0.14 1.21
N LYS A 91 7.48 -1.02 1.81
CA LYS A 91 7.02 -2.21 1.10
C LYS A 91 5.81 -2.72 1.83
N GLY A 92 4.69 -2.78 1.14
CA GLY A 92 3.43 -3.14 1.77
C GLY A 92 2.73 -4.29 1.11
N LYS A 93 1.95 -4.99 1.90
CA LYS A 93 1.07 -6.04 1.39
C LYS A 93 -0.36 -5.68 1.75
N VAL A 94 -1.20 -5.61 0.74
CA VAL A 94 -2.59 -5.20 0.88
C VAL A 94 -3.44 -6.41 1.23
N SER A 95 -4.25 -6.28 2.25
CA SER A 95 -5.15 -7.35 2.65
C SER A 95 -6.46 -6.71 3.10
N GLY A 96 -7.44 -6.69 2.19
CA GLY A 96 -8.73 -6.06 2.49
C GLY A 96 -8.57 -4.57 2.77
N ALA A 97 -8.97 -4.15 3.93
CA ALA A 97 -8.92 -2.73 4.31
C ALA A 97 -7.64 -2.39 5.09
N GLU A 98 -6.63 -3.24 5.01
CA GLU A 98 -5.36 -3.01 5.69
C GLU A 98 -4.18 -3.17 4.74
N ILE A 99 -3.12 -2.43 5.01
CA ILE A 99 -1.85 -2.62 4.33
C ILE A 99 -0.80 -2.77 5.42
N LYS A 100 -0.07 -3.89 5.37
CA LYS A 100 1.02 -4.10 6.30
C LYS A 100 2.31 -3.67 5.63
N PHE A 101 2.93 -2.65 6.18
CA PHE A 101 4.14 -2.08 5.62
C PHE A 101 5.36 -2.46 6.40
N LYS A 102 6.44 -2.73 5.69
CA LYS A 102 7.78 -2.76 6.26
C LYS A 102 8.45 -1.48 5.80
N VAL A 103 8.87 -0.66 6.76
CA VAL A 103 9.47 0.65 6.48
C VAL A 103 10.94 0.56 6.79
N THR A 104 11.79 0.97 5.86
CA THR A 104 13.23 0.94 6.03
C THR A 104 13.76 2.36 5.99
N PHE A 105 14.57 2.70 6.98
CA PHE A 105 15.24 3.99 7.06
C PHE A 105 16.69 3.74 7.47
N GLY A 106 17.61 3.99 6.55
CA GLY A 106 19.01 3.68 6.81
C GLY A 106 19.20 2.18 7.05
N ASP A 107 19.77 1.83 8.19
CA ASP A 107 20.01 0.44 8.54
C ASP A 107 18.87 -0.16 9.37
N GLN A 108 17.82 0.60 9.62
CA GLN A 108 16.75 0.16 10.49
C GLN A 108 15.49 -0.10 9.70
N SER A 109 14.70 -1.05 10.18
CA SER A 109 13.38 -1.28 9.60
C SER A 109 12.39 -1.59 10.71
N PHE A 110 11.15 -1.25 10.44
CA PHE A 110 10.07 -1.49 11.40
C PHE A 110 8.78 -1.71 10.64
N ASP A 111 7.80 -2.28 11.32
CA ASP A 111 6.51 -2.62 10.69
C ASP A 111 5.44 -1.67 11.17
N ILE A 112 4.58 -1.25 10.25
CA ILE A 112 3.39 -0.48 10.58
C ILE A 112 2.22 -1.05 9.80
N THR A 113 1.03 -0.83 10.28
CA THR A 113 -0.18 -1.27 9.59
C THR A 113 -1.04 -0.05 9.30
N ALA A 114 -1.40 0.12 8.05
CA ALA A 114 -2.29 1.19 7.64
C ALA A 114 -3.69 0.64 7.45
N LYS A 115 -4.69 1.39 7.87
CA LYS A 115 -6.08 1.00 7.71
C LYS A 115 -6.79 2.02 6.84
N ARG A 116 -7.71 1.54 6.02
CA ARG A 116 -8.45 2.42 5.12
C ARG A 116 -9.34 3.35 5.91
N LEU A 117 -9.29 4.62 5.58
CA LEU A 117 -10.18 5.60 6.19
C LEU A 117 -11.50 5.65 5.41
N PRO A 118 -12.60 5.95 6.08
CA PRO A 118 -13.87 6.13 5.39
C PRO A 118 -13.77 7.32 4.45
N SER A 119 -14.43 7.25 3.32
CA SER A 119 -14.41 8.35 2.36
C SER A 119 -15.64 9.23 2.52
#